data_d8f6333a5b0b7292cfba624c400a2dde
#
_entry.id   d8f6333a5b0b7292cfba624c400a2dde
#
_cell.length_a   1.000
_cell.length_b   1.000
_cell.length_c   1.000
_cell.angle_alpha   90.00
_cell.angle_beta   90.00
_cell.angle_gamma   90.00
#
_symmetry.space_group_name_H-M   'P 1'
#
loop_
_entity.id
_entity.type
_entity.pdbx_description
1 polymer ?
#
loop_
_entity_poly.entity_id
_entity_poly.type
_entity_poly.pdbx_seq_one_letter_code
_entity_poly.pdbx_strand_id
1 'polypeptide(L)'
;MMIDFHCHILPKMDDGSDSINTSLAMLREEHTQGVNRVVLTPHFYCEEESIEAFLQRRKKAFSALQTTISDQPHTDDIPELCLGAEVAMSSALAQMDLQPLCISGTNVLLLELPYYRRFRLKDVETIINRNDIQVVFAHIERFSRLWNKETFAAVMELPVYKQINCSSLCHAGWRQRRQLLRWLSDGEVHLLGTDAHNLTTRPVNFQAAAQLLQRKQRTAELEACMELAEQLTEDGVQ
;
A
#
# COMPACT_ATOMS: atom_id res chain seq x y z
N MET A 1 3.96 -4.07 -16.43
CA MET A 1 3.59 -5.01 -15.37
C MET A 1 2.54 -4.36 -14.49
N MET A 2 1.56 -5.11 -13.91
CA MET A 2 0.59 -4.55 -12.96
C MET A 2 1.03 -4.88 -11.54
N ILE A 3 1.09 -3.87 -10.67
CA ILE A 3 1.61 -4.01 -9.30
C ILE A 3 0.59 -3.44 -8.31
N ASP A 4 0.15 -4.28 -7.37
CA ASP A 4 -0.58 -3.81 -6.20
C ASP A 4 0.39 -3.38 -5.11
N PHE A 5 0.45 -2.07 -4.86
CA PHE A 5 1.43 -1.49 -3.94
C PHE A 5 1.03 -1.55 -2.46
N HIS A 6 -0.19 -1.99 -2.16
CA HIS A 6 -0.72 -1.98 -0.80
C HIS A 6 -1.84 -3.01 -0.61
N CYS A 7 -1.60 -4.05 0.19
CA CYS A 7 -2.63 -5.02 0.58
C CYS A 7 -2.32 -5.75 1.89
N HIS A 8 -3.35 -6.32 2.52
CA HIS A 8 -3.29 -7.04 3.80
C HIS A 8 -3.55 -8.54 3.62
N ILE A 9 -2.81 -9.13 2.68
CA ILE A 9 -2.95 -10.55 2.31
C ILE A 9 -2.15 -11.49 3.23
N LEU A 10 -1.15 -10.97 3.97
CA LEU A 10 -0.32 -11.81 4.83
C LEU A 10 -1.15 -12.40 5.99
N PRO A 11 -1.18 -13.75 6.20
CA PRO A 11 -2.17 -14.35 7.07
C PRO A 11 -1.97 -14.00 8.55
N LYS A 12 -3.03 -13.61 9.24
CA LYS A 12 -3.07 -13.38 10.70
C LYS A 12 -2.05 -12.34 11.20
N MET A 13 -1.75 -11.35 10.39
CA MET A 13 -0.90 -10.24 10.82
C MET A 13 -1.70 -9.10 11.46
N ASP A 14 -2.88 -8.82 10.91
CA ASP A 14 -3.74 -7.69 11.23
C ASP A 14 -5.22 -8.04 10.97
N ASP A 15 -6.06 -7.06 10.68
CA ASP A 15 -7.48 -7.22 10.30
C ASP A 15 -7.69 -7.67 8.84
N GLY A 16 -6.62 -7.98 8.12
CA GLY A 16 -6.64 -8.52 6.77
C GLY A 16 -6.95 -10.01 6.74
N SER A 17 -6.15 -10.78 5.99
CA SER A 17 -6.37 -12.22 5.81
C SER A 17 -6.33 -12.99 7.13
N ASP A 18 -7.40 -13.72 7.44
CA ASP A 18 -7.57 -14.49 8.68
C ASP A 18 -6.92 -15.88 8.63
N SER A 19 -6.52 -16.35 7.46
CA SER A 19 -5.97 -17.69 7.26
C SER A 19 -5.12 -17.80 6.01
N ILE A 20 -4.25 -18.82 5.95
CA ILE A 20 -3.46 -19.13 4.75
C ILE A 20 -4.39 -19.41 3.54
N ASN A 21 -5.51 -20.07 3.75
CA ASN A 21 -6.46 -20.33 2.67
C ASN A 21 -7.08 -19.06 2.11
N THR A 22 -7.43 -18.11 2.98
CA THR A 22 -7.90 -16.77 2.57
C THR A 22 -6.80 -16.03 1.82
N SER A 23 -5.56 -16.06 2.32
CA SER A 23 -4.41 -15.45 1.63
C SER A 23 -4.21 -16.00 0.23
N LEU A 24 -4.22 -17.33 0.07
CA LEU A 24 -4.09 -17.97 -1.24
C LEU A 24 -5.22 -17.56 -2.20
N ALA A 25 -6.46 -17.54 -1.69
CA ALA A 25 -7.60 -17.14 -2.50
C ALA A 25 -7.50 -15.66 -2.94
N MET A 26 -7.02 -14.76 -2.06
CA MET A 26 -6.78 -13.35 -2.38
C MET A 26 -5.65 -13.20 -3.41
N LEU A 27 -4.53 -13.93 -3.28
CA LEU A 27 -3.43 -13.89 -4.25
C LEU A 27 -3.86 -14.38 -5.64
N ARG A 28 -4.67 -15.44 -5.71
CA ARG A 28 -5.25 -15.91 -6.98
C ARG A 28 -6.21 -14.89 -7.58
N GLU A 29 -6.95 -14.19 -6.74
CA GLU A 29 -7.81 -13.10 -7.21
C GLU A 29 -6.99 -11.94 -7.75
N GLU A 30 -5.87 -11.57 -7.11
CA GLU A 30 -4.90 -10.58 -7.65
C GLU A 30 -4.41 -11.01 -9.05
N HIS A 31 -3.93 -12.25 -9.16
CA HIS A 31 -3.47 -12.79 -10.44
C HIS A 31 -4.59 -12.79 -11.51
N THR A 32 -5.81 -13.24 -11.15
CA THR A 32 -6.97 -13.24 -12.05
C THR A 32 -7.31 -11.83 -12.55
N GLN A 33 -7.09 -10.83 -11.71
CA GLN A 33 -7.26 -9.41 -12.05
C GLN A 33 -6.08 -8.80 -12.82
N GLY A 34 -5.07 -9.61 -13.16
CA GLY A 34 -3.93 -9.23 -13.98
C GLY A 34 -2.78 -8.60 -13.20
N VAL A 35 -2.80 -8.67 -11.87
CA VAL A 35 -1.70 -8.23 -11.01
C VAL A 35 -0.55 -9.24 -11.09
N ASN A 36 0.65 -8.76 -11.35
CA ASN A 36 1.86 -9.57 -11.51
C ASN A 36 2.74 -9.54 -10.26
N ARG A 37 2.65 -8.47 -9.45
CA ARG A 37 3.41 -8.29 -8.21
C ARG A 37 2.53 -7.65 -7.14
N VAL A 38 2.69 -8.11 -5.90
CA VAL A 38 1.92 -7.65 -4.75
C VAL A 38 2.86 -7.25 -3.61
N VAL A 39 2.68 -6.06 -3.05
CA VAL A 39 3.38 -5.65 -1.84
C VAL A 39 2.51 -5.97 -0.63
N LEU A 40 2.95 -6.93 0.17
CA LEU A 40 2.30 -7.37 1.40
C LEU A 40 2.64 -6.39 2.52
N THR A 41 1.68 -5.55 2.91
CA THR A 41 1.88 -4.42 3.82
C THR A 41 1.05 -4.52 5.09
N PRO A 42 1.24 -5.54 5.94
CA PRO A 42 0.50 -5.63 7.20
C PRO A 42 0.75 -4.39 8.06
N HIS A 43 -0.26 -4.02 8.85
CA HIS A 43 -0.17 -2.90 9.78
C HIS A 43 0.95 -3.08 10.81
N PHE A 44 1.68 -1.99 11.06
CA PHE A 44 2.63 -1.85 12.16
C PHE A 44 2.29 -0.62 13.01
N TYR A 45 2.05 -0.86 14.30
CA TYR A 45 1.78 0.16 15.31
C TYR A 45 2.89 0.12 16.36
N CYS A 46 3.77 1.12 16.38
CA CYS A 46 4.91 1.15 17.30
C CYS A 46 4.52 1.30 18.78
N GLU A 47 3.28 1.67 19.07
CA GLU A 47 2.72 1.70 20.42
C GLU A 47 2.27 0.32 20.92
N GLU A 48 2.07 -0.65 20.02
CA GLU A 48 1.52 -1.97 20.33
C GLU A 48 2.60 -3.05 20.39
N GLU A 49 3.61 -2.95 19.53
CA GLU A 49 4.69 -3.92 19.48
C GLU A 49 6.03 -3.32 19.02
N SER A 50 7.15 -3.99 19.36
CA SER A 50 8.45 -3.61 18.83
C SER A 50 8.64 -4.04 17.38
N ILE A 51 9.56 -3.37 16.67
CA ILE A 51 9.93 -3.74 15.29
C ILE A 51 10.38 -5.20 15.23
N GLU A 52 11.17 -5.67 16.20
CA GLU A 52 11.66 -7.05 16.23
C GLU A 52 10.52 -8.06 16.36
N ALA A 53 9.53 -7.80 17.21
CA ALA A 53 8.37 -8.67 17.40
C ALA A 53 7.53 -8.73 16.11
N PHE A 54 7.26 -7.57 15.50
CA PHE A 54 6.58 -7.48 14.22
C PHE A 54 7.30 -8.28 13.12
N LEU A 55 8.62 -8.09 12.98
CA LEU A 55 9.41 -8.78 11.95
C LEU A 55 9.41 -10.29 12.15
N GLN A 56 9.45 -10.77 13.38
CA GLN A 56 9.37 -12.21 13.70
C GLN A 56 7.99 -12.76 13.29
N ARG A 57 6.89 -12.06 13.62
CA ARG A 57 5.54 -12.46 13.21
C ARG A 57 5.41 -12.45 11.70
N ARG A 58 5.85 -11.36 11.02
CA ARG A 58 5.82 -11.21 9.57
C ARG A 58 6.59 -12.33 8.88
N LYS A 59 7.82 -12.62 9.32
CA LYS A 59 8.63 -13.73 8.79
C LYS A 59 7.94 -15.07 8.93
N LYS A 60 7.37 -15.34 10.09
CA LYS A 60 6.64 -16.60 10.36
C LYS A 60 5.43 -16.76 9.44
N ALA A 61 4.62 -15.71 9.32
CA ALA A 61 3.43 -15.72 8.47
C ALA A 61 3.80 -15.90 6.98
N PHE A 62 4.84 -15.20 6.52
CA PHE A 62 5.32 -15.28 5.15
C PHE A 62 5.90 -16.67 4.84
N SER A 63 6.76 -17.22 5.71
CA SER A 63 7.32 -18.58 5.51
C SER A 63 6.23 -19.64 5.44
N ALA A 64 5.18 -19.54 6.27
CA ALA A 64 4.05 -20.45 6.22
C ALA A 64 3.25 -20.31 4.91
N LEU A 65 3.06 -19.09 4.42
CA LEU A 65 2.40 -18.84 3.14
C LEU A 65 3.23 -19.37 1.97
N GLN A 66 4.54 -19.10 1.93
CA GLN A 66 5.45 -19.59 0.88
C GLN A 66 5.50 -21.13 0.83
N THR A 67 5.60 -21.80 1.99
CA THR A 67 5.54 -23.26 2.04
C THR A 67 4.25 -23.78 1.44
N THR A 68 3.12 -23.17 1.82
CA THR A 68 1.82 -23.61 1.29
C THR A 68 1.69 -23.32 -0.22
N ILE A 69 2.25 -22.23 -0.73
CA ILE A 69 2.30 -21.95 -2.18
C ILE A 69 3.12 -23.03 -2.88
N SER A 70 4.32 -23.35 -2.36
CA SER A 70 5.23 -24.34 -2.95
C SER A 70 4.63 -25.77 -2.98
N ASP A 71 3.74 -26.09 -2.05
CA ASP A 71 3.04 -27.36 -1.96
C ASP A 71 1.84 -27.45 -2.94
N GLN A 72 1.49 -26.35 -3.63
CA GLN A 72 0.38 -26.36 -4.60
C GLN A 72 0.84 -26.96 -5.94
N PRO A 73 -0.05 -27.65 -6.66
CA PRO A 73 0.26 -28.21 -7.99
C PRO A 73 0.46 -27.15 -9.08
N HIS A 74 -0.04 -25.92 -8.85
CA HIS A 74 0.06 -24.78 -9.76
C HIS A 74 0.50 -23.56 -8.95
N THR A 75 1.66 -23.02 -9.28
CA THR A 75 2.20 -21.79 -8.68
C THR A 75 2.15 -20.59 -9.63
N ASP A 76 1.87 -20.86 -10.91
CA ASP A 76 1.84 -19.83 -11.96
C ASP A 76 0.65 -18.85 -11.83
N ASP A 77 -0.31 -19.16 -10.94
CA ASP A 77 -1.48 -18.35 -10.62
C ASP A 77 -1.28 -17.44 -9.38
N ILE A 78 -0.04 -17.32 -8.92
CA ILE A 78 0.34 -16.47 -7.78
C ILE A 78 1.28 -15.35 -8.27
N PRO A 79 0.99 -14.07 -7.96
CA PRO A 79 1.88 -12.96 -8.27
C PRO A 79 3.24 -13.06 -7.54
N GLU A 80 4.23 -12.33 -8.02
CA GLU A 80 5.46 -12.06 -7.26
C GLU A 80 5.12 -11.35 -5.95
N LEU A 81 5.81 -11.71 -4.86
CA LEU A 81 5.52 -11.20 -3.52
C LEU A 81 6.69 -10.32 -3.04
N CYS A 82 6.37 -9.12 -2.59
CA CYS A 82 7.28 -8.23 -1.86
C CYS A 82 6.78 -8.07 -0.43
N LEU A 83 7.68 -8.13 0.57
CA LEU A 83 7.32 -7.85 1.95
C LEU A 83 7.51 -6.35 2.24
N GLY A 84 6.53 -5.75 2.90
CA GLY A 84 6.58 -4.40 3.43
C GLY A 84 5.90 -4.31 4.80
N ALA A 85 5.48 -3.12 5.14
CA ALA A 85 4.60 -2.81 6.26
C ALA A 85 3.83 -1.52 5.95
N GLU A 86 2.58 -1.43 6.34
CA GLU A 86 1.88 -0.16 6.47
C GLU A 86 2.14 0.38 7.88
N VAL A 87 3.02 1.36 7.97
CA VAL A 87 3.49 1.92 9.24
C VAL A 87 2.58 3.06 9.67
N ALA A 88 1.88 2.91 10.79
CA ALA A 88 1.07 3.98 11.34
C ALA A 88 1.95 5.11 11.88
N MET A 89 1.65 6.35 11.44
CA MET A 89 2.43 7.52 11.85
C MET A 89 2.33 7.77 13.35
N SER A 90 3.50 7.83 13.99
CA SER A 90 3.69 8.23 15.38
C SER A 90 4.94 9.10 15.51
N SER A 91 4.95 10.00 16.49
CA SER A 91 6.14 10.81 16.79
C SER A 91 7.32 9.96 17.29
N ALA A 92 7.04 8.76 17.81
CA ALA A 92 8.07 7.81 18.26
C ALA A 92 8.93 7.27 17.11
N LEU A 93 8.39 7.20 15.88
CA LEU A 93 9.09 6.70 14.71
C LEU A 93 10.37 7.52 14.37
N ALA A 94 10.41 8.78 14.77
CA ALA A 94 11.56 9.66 14.52
C ALA A 94 12.87 9.14 15.16
N GLN A 95 12.78 8.31 16.20
CA GLN A 95 13.92 7.76 16.92
C GLN A 95 14.18 6.27 16.64
N MET A 96 13.38 5.67 15.74
CA MET A 96 13.47 4.25 15.41
C MET A 96 14.30 4.03 14.14
N ASP A 97 14.91 2.86 14.03
CA ASP A 97 15.42 2.35 12.76
C ASP A 97 14.24 1.82 11.94
N LEU A 98 13.84 2.57 10.90
CA LEU A 98 12.68 2.23 10.06
C LEU A 98 13.05 1.36 8.86
N GLN A 99 14.34 1.17 8.57
CA GLN A 99 14.79 0.39 7.42
C GLN A 99 14.20 -1.03 7.38
N PRO A 100 14.06 -1.76 8.51
CA PRO A 100 13.45 -3.10 8.52
C PRO A 100 11.95 -3.14 8.18
N LEU A 101 11.27 -1.99 8.24
CA LEU A 101 9.84 -1.84 7.90
C LEU A 101 9.62 -1.45 6.43
N CYS A 102 10.67 -1.03 5.74
CA CYS A 102 10.62 -0.73 4.31
C CYS A 102 10.28 -1.99 3.49
N ILE A 103 9.87 -1.78 2.26
CA ILE A 103 9.73 -2.87 1.29
C ILE A 103 11.09 -3.57 1.19
N SER A 104 11.11 -4.88 1.35
CA SER A 104 12.33 -5.69 1.40
C SER A 104 13.25 -5.38 0.20
N GLY A 105 14.56 -5.25 0.50
CA GLY A 105 15.56 -4.90 -0.53
C GLY A 105 15.60 -3.41 -0.92
N THR A 106 14.67 -2.60 -0.44
CA THR A 106 14.56 -1.17 -0.78
C THR A 106 14.66 -0.27 0.45
N ASN A 107 14.60 1.05 0.25
CA ASN A 107 14.43 2.04 1.33
C ASN A 107 13.03 2.68 1.33
N VAL A 108 12.05 2.05 0.70
CA VAL A 108 10.70 2.59 0.52
C VAL A 108 9.81 2.21 1.70
N LEU A 109 9.29 3.20 2.41
CA LEU A 109 8.40 3.05 3.56
C LEU A 109 6.98 3.49 3.19
N LEU A 110 5.99 2.60 3.36
CA LEU A 110 4.58 2.96 3.27
C LEU A 110 4.11 3.49 4.63
N LEU A 111 3.77 4.77 4.70
CA LEU A 111 3.41 5.47 5.93
C LEU A 111 1.93 5.85 5.91
N GLU A 112 1.17 5.33 6.88
CA GLU A 112 -0.22 5.72 7.11
C GLU A 112 -0.27 6.96 8.01
N LEU A 113 -0.91 8.03 7.52
CA LEU A 113 -1.10 9.25 8.30
C LEU A 113 -2.23 9.08 9.33
N PRO A 114 -2.21 9.80 10.48
CA PRO A 114 -3.17 9.56 11.53
C PRO A 114 -4.59 10.02 11.17
N TYR A 115 -5.58 9.19 11.46
CA TYR A 115 -7.00 9.52 11.27
C TYR A 115 -7.48 10.63 12.21
N TYR A 116 -6.77 10.89 13.31
CA TYR A 116 -7.15 11.88 14.30
C TYR A 116 -6.74 13.29 13.85
N ARG A 117 -7.61 14.28 14.09
CA ARG A 117 -7.46 15.66 13.63
C ARG A 117 -6.26 16.43 14.23
N ARG A 118 -5.54 15.85 15.20
CA ARG A 118 -4.43 16.52 15.90
C ARG A 118 -3.14 15.71 15.74
N PHE A 119 -2.51 15.85 14.60
CA PHE A 119 -1.09 15.52 14.47
C PHE A 119 -0.30 16.81 14.17
N ARG A 120 0.97 16.78 14.47
CA ARG A 120 1.85 17.91 14.13
C ARG A 120 2.52 17.59 12.80
N LEU A 121 2.32 18.46 11.81
CA LEU A 121 2.97 18.31 10.50
C LEU A 121 4.49 18.15 10.63
N LYS A 122 5.09 18.85 11.61
CA LYS A 122 6.52 18.72 11.92
C LYS A 122 6.96 17.30 12.25
N ASP A 123 6.12 16.48 12.87
CA ASP A 123 6.48 15.08 13.17
C ASP A 123 6.56 14.26 11.87
N VAL A 124 5.65 14.52 10.93
CA VAL A 124 5.69 13.92 9.58
C VAL A 124 6.92 14.40 8.82
N GLU A 125 7.19 15.72 8.82
CA GLU A 125 8.38 16.32 8.21
C GLU A 125 9.67 15.71 8.75
N THR A 126 9.72 15.38 10.05
CA THR A 126 10.89 14.73 10.66
C THR A 126 11.14 13.34 10.04
N ILE A 127 10.09 12.59 9.72
CA ILE A 127 10.24 11.28 9.08
C ILE A 127 10.63 11.43 7.61
N ILE A 128 9.96 12.29 6.85
CA ILE A 128 10.21 12.44 5.40
C ILE A 128 11.57 13.07 5.10
N ASN A 129 12.13 13.85 6.01
CA ASN A 129 13.45 14.47 5.86
C ASN A 129 14.61 13.54 6.23
N ARG A 130 14.34 12.27 6.56
CA ARG A 130 15.39 11.27 6.73
C ARG A 130 16.01 10.93 5.37
N ASN A 131 17.33 10.84 5.33
CA ASN A 131 18.07 10.50 4.10
C ASN A 131 18.15 9.00 3.84
N ASP A 132 17.74 8.17 4.80
CA ASP A 132 17.84 6.72 4.75
C ASP A 132 16.58 6.02 4.25
N ILE A 133 15.46 6.75 4.14
CA ILE A 133 14.17 6.21 3.68
C ILE A 133 13.50 7.12 2.65
N GLN A 134 12.71 6.50 1.77
CA GLN A 134 11.82 7.15 0.82
C GLN A 134 10.37 6.87 1.20
N VAL A 135 9.61 7.91 1.52
CA VAL A 135 8.25 7.75 2.05
C VAL A 135 7.21 7.75 0.95
N VAL A 136 6.26 6.82 1.08
CA VAL A 136 4.99 6.78 0.34
C VAL A 136 3.85 6.94 1.33
N PHE A 137 2.97 7.94 1.16
CA PHE A 137 1.76 8.04 1.98
C PHE A 137 0.69 7.06 1.49
N ALA A 138 0.21 6.21 2.41
CA ALA A 138 -0.89 5.29 2.15
C ALA A 138 -2.22 6.04 1.99
N HIS A 139 -3.06 5.58 1.06
CA HIS A 139 -4.46 5.99 0.81
C HIS A 139 -4.77 7.46 1.16
N ILE A 140 -3.95 8.38 0.60
CA ILE A 140 -3.99 9.82 0.92
C ILE A 140 -5.38 10.43 0.71
N GLU A 141 -6.19 9.88 -0.18
CA GLU A 141 -7.54 10.38 -0.48
C GLU A 141 -8.51 10.29 0.70
N ARG A 142 -8.27 9.37 1.65
CA ARG A 142 -9.10 9.24 2.86
C ARG A 142 -9.06 10.51 3.70
N PHE A 143 -7.91 11.14 3.77
CA PHE A 143 -7.67 12.32 4.61
C PHE A 143 -8.29 13.60 4.04
N SER A 144 -8.58 13.64 2.74
CA SER A 144 -9.27 14.78 2.10
C SER A 144 -10.65 15.11 2.70
N ARG A 145 -11.26 14.13 3.39
CA ARG A 145 -12.57 14.27 4.05
C ARG A 145 -12.47 14.39 5.57
N LEU A 146 -11.35 13.95 6.13
CA LEU A 146 -11.15 13.88 7.58
C LEU A 146 -10.52 15.17 8.12
N TRP A 147 -9.62 15.79 7.35
CA TRP A 147 -8.89 16.97 7.76
C TRP A 147 -9.50 18.25 7.19
N ASN A 148 -9.15 19.39 7.83
CA ASN A 148 -9.46 20.68 7.22
C ASN A 148 -8.63 20.88 5.95
N LYS A 149 -9.09 21.79 5.08
CA LYS A 149 -8.50 22.01 3.77
C LYS A 149 -7.04 22.48 3.82
N GLU A 150 -6.70 23.28 4.82
CA GLU A 150 -5.34 23.85 4.97
C GLU A 150 -4.35 22.75 5.34
N THR A 151 -4.67 21.91 6.34
CA THR A 151 -3.84 20.77 6.73
C THR A 151 -3.68 19.77 5.57
N PHE A 152 -4.78 19.46 4.88
CA PHE A 152 -4.72 18.54 3.75
C PHE A 152 -3.87 19.11 2.61
N ALA A 153 -4.04 20.39 2.27
CA ALA A 153 -3.21 21.04 1.24
C ALA A 153 -1.74 21.02 1.59
N ALA A 154 -1.39 21.35 2.84
CA ALA A 154 0.01 21.32 3.30
C ALA A 154 0.63 19.91 3.18
N VAL A 155 -0.14 18.85 3.49
CA VAL A 155 0.34 17.47 3.32
C VAL A 155 0.49 17.08 1.84
N MET A 156 -0.42 17.55 0.99
CA MET A 156 -0.32 17.27 -0.46
C MET A 156 0.91 17.92 -1.11
N GLU A 157 1.41 19.02 -0.56
CA GLU A 157 2.63 19.70 -1.04
C GLU A 157 3.94 19.07 -0.55
N LEU A 158 3.88 18.09 0.39
CA LEU A 158 5.08 17.41 0.86
C LEU A 158 5.74 16.60 -0.28
N PRO A 159 7.09 16.63 -0.37
CA PRO A 159 7.85 15.99 -1.45
C PRO A 159 7.98 14.47 -1.25
N VAL A 160 6.86 13.77 -1.21
CA VAL A 160 6.75 12.32 -1.02
C VAL A 160 5.82 11.72 -2.05
N TYR A 161 5.98 10.45 -2.33
CA TYR A 161 4.98 9.74 -3.13
C TYR A 161 3.68 9.55 -2.36
N LYS A 162 2.59 9.42 -3.09
CA LYS A 162 1.25 9.29 -2.53
C LYS A 162 0.51 8.17 -3.26
N GLN A 163 -0.05 7.25 -2.50
CA GLN A 163 -0.85 6.14 -3.01
C GLN A 163 -2.33 6.42 -2.74
N ILE A 164 -3.20 6.03 -3.67
CA ILE A 164 -4.65 5.99 -3.50
C ILE A 164 -5.19 4.58 -3.68
N ASN A 165 -6.31 4.30 -3.01
CA ASN A 165 -6.95 3.00 -3.11
C ASN A 165 -7.73 2.84 -4.42
N CYS A 166 -7.61 1.68 -5.04
CA CYS A 166 -8.40 1.27 -6.20
C CYS A 166 -9.91 1.36 -5.93
N SER A 167 -10.34 0.94 -4.72
CA SER A 167 -11.73 1.05 -4.28
C SER A 167 -12.25 2.49 -4.28
N SER A 168 -11.40 3.45 -3.93
CA SER A 168 -11.75 4.87 -3.93
C SER A 168 -12.02 5.39 -5.34
N LEU A 169 -11.28 4.92 -6.35
CA LEU A 169 -11.58 5.22 -7.76
C LEU A 169 -12.91 4.60 -8.21
N CYS A 170 -13.13 3.32 -7.84
CA CYS A 170 -14.29 2.55 -8.31
C CYS A 170 -15.61 3.02 -7.68
N HIS A 171 -15.61 3.27 -6.37
CA HIS A 171 -16.85 3.49 -5.61
C HIS A 171 -17.11 4.96 -5.25
N ALA A 172 -16.17 5.86 -5.56
CA ALA A 172 -16.38 7.29 -5.32
C ALA A 172 -17.56 7.87 -6.10
N GLY A 173 -18.26 8.80 -5.48
CA GLY A 173 -19.20 9.65 -6.19
C GLY A 173 -18.48 10.51 -7.25
N TRP A 174 -19.25 11.04 -8.24
CA TRP A 174 -18.68 11.72 -9.40
C TRP A 174 -17.71 12.87 -9.08
N ARG A 175 -17.98 13.67 -8.03
CA ARG A 175 -17.11 14.79 -7.61
C ARG A 175 -15.76 14.29 -7.10
N GLN A 176 -15.78 13.31 -6.21
CA GLN A 176 -14.56 12.73 -5.65
C GLN A 176 -13.76 12.01 -6.73
N ARG A 177 -14.41 11.21 -7.58
CA ARG A 177 -13.73 10.52 -8.68
C ARG A 177 -13.07 11.52 -9.64
N ARG A 178 -13.75 12.63 -9.97
CA ARG A 178 -13.14 13.70 -10.78
C ARG A 178 -11.90 14.29 -10.11
N GLN A 179 -11.92 14.45 -8.79
CA GLN A 179 -10.76 14.93 -8.03
C GLN A 179 -9.60 13.93 -8.07
N LEU A 180 -9.86 12.63 -7.82
CA LEU A 180 -8.84 11.58 -7.88
C LEU A 180 -8.19 11.49 -9.26
N LEU A 181 -9.00 11.51 -10.33
CA LEU A 181 -8.50 11.51 -11.70
C LEU A 181 -7.66 12.76 -12.01
N ARG A 182 -8.01 13.90 -11.45
CA ARG A 182 -7.22 15.12 -11.59
C ARG A 182 -5.88 14.98 -10.85
N TRP A 183 -5.87 14.50 -9.62
CA TRP A 183 -4.63 14.28 -8.88
C TRP A 183 -3.65 13.35 -9.60
N LEU A 184 -4.16 12.28 -10.22
CA LEU A 184 -3.34 11.42 -11.07
C LEU A 184 -2.76 12.17 -12.27
N SER A 185 -3.59 12.97 -12.98
CA SER A 185 -3.14 13.72 -14.15
C SER A 185 -2.19 14.89 -13.83
N ASP A 186 -2.37 15.51 -12.67
CA ASP A 186 -1.54 16.62 -12.22
C ASP A 186 -0.23 16.13 -11.55
N GLY A 187 -0.05 14.80 -11.41
CA GLY A 187 1.12 14.19 -10.75
C GLY A 187 1.15 14.45 -9.23
N GLU A 188 0.00 14.68 -8.62
CA GLU A 188 -0.14 14.83 -7.16
C GLU A 188 -0.26 13.46 -6.46
N VAL A 189 -0.66 12.42 -7.19
CA VAL A 189 -0.78 11.03 -6.76
C VAL A 189 -0.02 10.14 -7.75
N HIS A 190 0.65 9.12 -7.25
CA HIS A 190 1.72 8.43 -7.95
C HIS A 190 1.52 6.92 -8.03
N LEU A 191 0.78 6.32 -7.08
CA LEU A 191 0.68 4.87 -6.90
C LEU A 191 -0.76 4.43 -6.66
N LEU A 192 -1.05 3.18 -7.03
CA LEU A 192 -2.31 2.50 -6.78
C LEU A 192 -2.07 1.31 -5.83
N GLY A 193 -3.02 1.07 -4.93
CA GLY A 193 -3.06 -0.12 -4.10
C GLY A 193 -4.50 -0.57 -3.90
N THR A 194 -4.74 -1.84 -3.69
CA THR A 194 -6.10 -2.33 -3.41
C THR A 194 -6.51 -2.06 -1.98
N ASP A 195 -5.55 -2.11 -1.04
CA ASP A 195 -5.82 -2.13 0.38
C ASP A 195 -6.80 -3.28 0.73
N ALA A 196 -6.63 -4.41 0.01
CA ALA A 196 -7.50 -5.57 0.14
C ALA A 196 -7.23 -6.31 1.45
N HIS A 197 -8.32 -6.65 2.17
CA HIS A 197 -8.25 -7.33 3.47
C HIS A 197 -8.94 -8.70 3.45
N ASN A 198 -9.88 -8.89 2.54
CA ASN A 198 -10.66 -10.12 2.44
C ASN A 198 -11.33 -10.23 1.05
N LEU A 199 -12.09 -11.31 0.85
CA LEU A 199 -12.78 -11.58 -0.42
C LEU A 199 -14.18 -10.97 -0.54
N THR A 200 -14.65 -10.21 0.47
CA THR A 200 -16.06 -9.79 0.55
C THR A 200 -16.25 -8.30 0.73
N THR A 201 -15.86 -7.75 1.87
CA THR A 201 -16.10 -6.34 2.26
C THR A 201 -15.02 -5.38 1.78
N ARG A 202 -13.76 -5.86 1.74
CA ARG A 202 -12.59 -5.14 1.21
C ARG A 202 -11.84 -6.06 0.24
N PRO A 203 -12.46 -6.43 -0.90
CA PRO A 203 -11.87 -7.38 -1.84
C PRO A 203 -10.83 -6.71 -2.73
N VAL A 204 -10.04 -7.53 -3.40
CA VAL A 204 -9.22 -7.11 -4.53
C VAL A 204 -10.09 -6.44 -5.59
N ASN A 205 -9.66 -5.29 -6.11
CA ASN A 205 -10.43 -4.51 -7.08
C ASN A 205 -9.52 -3.77 -8.08
N PHE A 206 -8.33 -4.29 -8.33
CA PHE A 206 -7.32 -3.68 -9.17
C PHE A 206 -7.77 -3.55 -10.63
N GLN A 207 -8.31 -4.64 -11.20
CA GLN A 207 -8.80 -4.66 -12.58
C GLN A 207 -9.90 -3.60 -12.82
N ALA A 208 -10.82 -3.45 -11.86
CA ALA A 208 -11.90 -2.47 -11.97
C ALA A 208 -11.36 -1.04 -12.02
N ALA A 209 -10.33 -0.73 -11.21
CA ALA A 209 -9.66 0.57 -11.23
C ALA A 209 -8.90 0.81 -12.55
N ALA A 210 -8.12 -0.18 -13.01
CA ALA A 210 -7.40 -0.11 -14.27
C ALA A 210 -8.33 0.12 -15.46
N GLN A 211 -9.42 -0.65 -15.56
CA GLN A 211 -10.43 -0.48 -16.60
C GLN A 211 -11.14 0.88 -16.52
N LEU A 212 -11.36 1.40 -15.31
CA LEU A 212 -11.93 2.74 -15.13
C LEU A 212 -11.00 3.80 -15.68
N LEU A 213 -9.69 3.73 -15.36
CA LEU A 213 -8.69 4.66 -15.87
C LEU A 213 -8.63 4.60 -17.41
N GLN A 214 -8.60 3.41 -18.01
CA GLN A 214 -8.62 3.22 -19.46
C GLN A 214 -9.88 3.83 -20.09
N ARG A 215 -11.07 3.54 -19.55
CA ARG A 215 -12.34 4.16 -20.04
C ARG A 215 -12.36 5.67 -19.89
N LYS A 216 -11.62 6.24 -18.95
CA LYS A 216 -11.48 7.69 -18.76
C LYS A 216 -10.32 8.29 -19.55
N GLN A 217 -9.68 7.51 -20.45
CA GLN A 217 -8.54 7.95 -21.26
C GLN A 217 -7.35 8.39 -20.38
N ARG A 218 -7.09 7.62 -19.31
CA ARG A 218 -6.02 7.82 -18.33
C ARG A 218 -5.04 6.63 -18.33
N THR A 219 -4.78 6.08 -19.51
CA THR A 219 -3.86 4.94 -19.68
C THR A 219 -2.42 5.35 -19.36
N ALA A 220 -2.00 6.54 -19.77
CA ALA A 220 -0.67 7.06 -19.48
C ALA A 220 -0.44 7.25 -17.97
N GLU A 221 -1.45 7.71 -17.22
CA GLU A 221 -1.37 7.84 -15.76
C GLU A 221 -1.29 6.46 -15.08
N LEU A 222 -2.03 5.46 -15.59
CA LEU A 222 -1.92 4.09 -15.10
C LEU A 222 -0.52 3.51 -15.36
N GLU A 223 0.00 3.69 -16.57
CA GLU A 223 1.34 3.25 -16.95
C GLU A 223 2.41 3.91 -16.06
N ALA A 224 2.33 5.22 -15.85
CA ALA A 224 3.24 5.94 -14.95
C ALA A 224 3.19 5.43 -13.50
N CYS A 225 1.99 5.12 -12.98
CA CYS A 225 1.85 4.50 -11.66
C CYS A 225 2.54 3.12 -11.61
N MET A 226 2.41 2.32 -12.66
CA MET A 226 3.00 0.97 -12.71
C MET A 226 4.52 1.03 -12.88
N GLU A 227 5.03 1.92 -13.72
CA GLU A 227 6.48 2.13 -13.89
C GLU A 227 7.13 2.58 -12.57
N LEU A 228 6.51 3.51 -11.85
CA LEU A 228 7.00 3.93 -10.55
C LEU A 228 6.92 2.79 -9.53
N ALA A 229 5.81 2.06 -9.46
CA ALA A 229 5.66 0.91 -8.56
C ALA A 229 6.74 -0.15 -8.84
N GLU A 230 7.07 -0.40 -10.10
CA GLU A 230 8.15 -1.31 -10.49
C GLU A 230 9.50 -0.82 -9.97
N GLN A 231 9.86 0.45 -10.20
CA GLN A 231 11.10 1.06 -9.71
C GLN A 231 11.23 0.97 -8.18
N LEU A 232 10.12 1.22 -7.45
CA LEU A 232 10.11 1.22 -5.99
C LEU A 232 10.11 -0.19 -5.36
N THR A 233 9.91 -1.24 -6.15
CA THR A 233 9.83 -2.63 -5.69
C THR A 233 10.80 -3.56 -6.38
N GLU A 234 11.71 -3.07 -7.24
CA GLU A 234 12.55 -3.89 -8.10
C GLU A 234 13.41 -4.90 -7.33
N ASP A 235 14.02 -4.47 -6.23
CA ASP A 235 14.86 -5.31 -5.39
C ASP A 235 14.09 -6.07 -4.30
N GLY A 236 12.76 -5.90 -4.25
CA GLY A 236 11.91 -6.38 -3.15
C GLY A 236 11.29 -7.77 -3.35
N VAL A 237 11.43 -8.37 -4.53
CA VAL A 237 10.81 -9.67 -4.86
C VAL A 237 11.45 -10.81 -4.09
N GLN A 238 10.64 -11.71 -3.49
CA GLN A 238 11.08 -12.86 -2.67
C GLN A 238 10.38 -14.17 -3.07
#